data_8d99fba3b03459ea1becebcacfaca46a
#
_entry.id   8d99fba3b03459ea1becebcacfaca46a
#
_cell.length_a   1.000
_cell.length_b   1.000
_cell.length_c   1.000
_cell.angle_alpha   90.00
_cell.angle_beta   90.00
_cell.angle_gamma   90.00
#
_symmetry.space_group_name_H-M   'P 1'
#
loop_
_entity.id
_entity.type
_entity.pdbx_description
1 polymer ?
#
loop_
_entity_poly.entity_id
_entity_poly.type
_entity_poly.pdbx_seq_one_letter_code
_entity_poly.pdbx_strand_id
1 'polypeptide(L)'
;MINLFHSGGCHDSCCLKVQNVSVKIGGDKILKNVNIHVHCGQMVALIGPNGAGKSTLLKALLGEREFDGNIIFSAPGSRRAKARIGYVPQSPNFDPGDPVSVSDLFACCLSRRPAFLGASRSDRELILECLERVHGEDLIDKRVGTLSGGELQRVLLALALEPMPNILILDEPLSGVDIEGQTGLMDMLDEIRRDFDLSILMTTHDFSMLPRYADRVVLIDHEVKCQGTPEEVLASPEFRAAFHMKEAAE
;
A
#
# COMPACT_ATOMS: atom_id res chain seq x y z
N MET A 1 16.05 14.59 -22.31
CA MET A 1 17.07 15.29 -21.46
C MET A 1 16.35 16.39 -20.70
N ILE A 2 15.67 16.08 -19.60
CA ILE A 2 15.23 17.07 -18.59
C ILE A 2 15.41 16.38 -17.25
N ASN A 3 16.56 16.59 -16.64
CA ASN A 3 16.82 16.34 -15.23
C ASN A 3 16.12 17.46 -14.43
N LEU A 4 15.03 17.15 -13.78
CA LEU A 4 14.36 18.02 -12.83
C LEU A 4 13.86 17.20 -11.62
N PHE A 5 14.75 16.51 -10.97
CA PHE A 5 14.47 16.02 -9.62
C PHE A 5 15.49 16.63 -8.67
N HIS A 6 15.06 17.71 -8.03
CA HIS A 6 15.71 18.18 -6.83
C HIS A 6 15.37 17.16 -5.71
N SER A 7 16.39 16.49 -5.23
CA SER A 7 16.41 15.79 -3.95
C SER A 7 16.32 16.82 -2.81
N GLY A 8 15.17 17.43 -2.65
CA GLY A 8 14.82 18.27 -1.51
C GLY A 8 13.92 17.44 -0.61
N GLY A 9 14.50 16.68 0.30
CA GLY A 9 13.75 15.96 1.32
C GLY A 9 12.77 16.91 2.00
N CYS A 10 11.51 16.54 2.03
CA CYS A 10 10.44 17.23 2.76
C CYS A 10 10.68 17.06 4.26
N HIS A 11 11.58 17.84 4.83
CA HIS A 11 12.01 17.71 6.23
C HIS A 11 10.92 17.97 7.30
N ASP A 12 9.68 18.41 6.92
CA ASP A 12 8.60 18.70 7.89
C ASP A 12 7.17 18.43 7.36
N SER A 13 7.00 17.75 6.22
CA SER A 13 5.67 17.52 5.65
C SER A 13 5.21 16.08 5.86
N CYS A 14 4.17 15.87 6.67
CA CYS A 14 3.48 14.57 6.74
C CYS A 14 2.60 14.38 5.50
N CYS A 15 2.80 13.29 4.75
CA CYS A 15 1.91 12.91 3.65
C CYS A 15 0.57 12.39 4.16
N LEU A 16 0.56 11.70 5.32
CA LEU A 16 -0.64 11.24 5.99
C LEU A 16 -0.55 11.56 7.49
N LYS A 17 -1.60 12.15 8.02
CA LYS A 17 -1.76 12.42 9.44
C LYS A 17 -3.10 11.90 9.92
N VAL A 18 -3.06 10.89 10.78
CA VAL A 18 -4.21 10.30 11.46
C VAL A 18 -4.22 10.82 12.89
N GLN A 19 -5.32 11.45 13.33
CA GLN A 19 -5.42 12.09 14.63
C GLN A 19 -6.70 11.66 15.34
N ASN A 20 -6.55 10.98 16.47
CA ASN A 20 -7.63 10.55 17.35
C ASN A 20 -8.74 9.76 16.62
N VAL A 21 -8.35 8.98 15.59
CA VAL A 21 -9.31 8.25 14.78
C VAL A 21 -9.89 7.08 15.57
N SER A 22 -11.21 7.03 15.62
CA SER A 22 -11.98 5.94 16.23
C SER A 22 -13.04 5.46 15.25
N VAL A 23 -13.22 4.13 15.16
CA VAL A 23 -14.20 3.49 14.26
C VAL A 23 -15.10 2.57 15.08
N LYS A 24 -16.40 2.65 14.81
CA LYS A 24 -17.41 1.75 15.40
C LYS A 24 -18.08 0.92 14.31
N ILE A 25 -18.33 -0.34 14.59
CA ILE A 25 -19.08 -1.26 13.72
C ILE A 25 -20.10 -1.99 14.58
N GLY A 26 -21.40 -1.89 14.24
CA GLY A 26 -22.47 -2.56 14.98
C GLY A 26 -22.56 -2.16 16.46
N GLY A 27 -22.06 -0.98 16.83
CA GLY A 27 -22.01 -0.51 18.23
C GLY A 27 -20.67 -0.76 18.93
N ASP A 28 -19.87 -1.70 18.47
CA ASP A 28 -18.57 -2.02 19.04
C ASP A 28 -17.47 -1.08 18.50
N LYS A 29 -16.60 -0.60 19.39
CA LYS A 29 -15.43 0.19 19.01
C LYS A 29 -14.33 -0.73 18.50
N ILE A 30 -14.14 -0.78 17.19
CA ILE A 30 -13.09 -1.55 16.55
C ILE A 30 -11.74 -0.83 16.62
N LEU A 31 -11.75 0.50 16.48
CA LEU A 31 -10.57 1.33 16.64
C LEU A 31 -10.82 2.42 17.66
N LYS A 32 -9.81 2.71 18.50
CA LYS A 32 -9.88 3.68 19.58
C LYS A 32 -8.68 4.62 19.50
N ASN A 33 -8.97 5.90 19.25
CA ASN A 33 -8.01 6.99 19.41
C ASN A 33 -6.67 6.76 18.68
N VAL A 34 -6.74 6.25 17.45
CA VAL A 34 -5.56 5.92 16.63
C VAL A 34 -4.86 7.21 16.19
N ASN A 35 -3.54 7.27 16.40
CA ASN A 35 -2.69 8.38 16.00
C ASN A 35 -1.48 7.84 15.24
N ILE A 36 -1.36 8.18 13.94
CA ILE A 36 -0.30 7.74 13.05
C ILE A 36 0.13 8.90 12.16
N HIS A 37 1.43 9.04 11.94
CA HIS A 37 2.00 9.97 10.98
C HIS A 37 2.87 9.20 9.98
N VAL A 38 2.68 9.48 8.69
CA VAL A 38 3.54 9.01 7.61
C VAL A 38 4.16 10.23 6.96
N HIS A 39 5.48 10.32 6.99
CA HIS A 39 6.21 11.41 6.34
C HIS A 39 6.43 11.08 4.86
N CYS A 40 6.69 12.12 4.06
CA CYS A 40 6.95 11.94 2.63
C CYS A 40 8.16 11.02 2.42
N GLY A 41 8.06 10.15 1.42
CA GLY A 41 9.10 9.16 1.11
C GLY A 41 9.29 8.04 2.13
N GLN A 42 8.50 7.96 3.20
CA GLN A 42 8.58 6.89 4.19
C GLN A 42 7.81 5.64 3.80
N MET A 43 8.37 4.48 4.10
CA MET A 43 7.66 3.20 4.15
C MET A 43 7.29 2.86 5.60
N VAL A 44 5.99 2.87 5.89
CA VAL A 44 5.43 2.56 7.21
C VAL A 44 4.69 1.23 7.16
N ALA A 45 5.09 0.30 8.01
CA ALA A 45 4.40 -0.98 8.16
C ALA A 45 3.40 -0.94 9.32
N LEU A 46 2.15 -1.27 9.04
CA LEU A 46 1.08 -1.44 10.01
C LEU A 46 0.93 -2.92 10.34
N ILE A 47 1.32 -3.31 11.54
CA ILE A 47 1.28 -4.69 12.01
C ILE A 47 0.29 -4.88 13.15
N GLY A 48 -0.09 -6.11 13.40
CA GLY A 48 -0.99 -6.45 14.50
C GLY A 48 -1.69 -7.79 14.26
N PRO A 49 -2.27 -8.40 15.28
CA PRO A 49 -2.96 -9.68 15.15
C PRO A 49 -4.19 -9.60 14.22
N ASN A 50 -4.73 -10.77 13.87
CA ASN A 50 -5.97 -10.83 13.12
C ASN A 50 -7.11 -10.24 13.94
N GLY A 51 -7.95 -9.40 13.32
CA GLY A 51 -9.00 -8.67 14.03
C GLY A 51 -8.56 -7.39 14.73
N ALA A 52 -7.28 -7.04 14.77
CA ALA A 52 -6.74 -5.83 15.42
C ALA A 52 -7.25 -4.50 14.85
N GLY A 53 -7.95 -4.53 13.72
CA GLY A 53 -8.51 -3.34 13.08
C GLY A 53 -7.67 -2.76 11.93
N LYS A 54 -6.63 -3.45 11.44
CA LYS A 54 -5.78 -2.97 10.32
C LYS A 54 -6.59 -2.61 9.07
N SER A 55 -7.33 -3.56 8.51
CA SER A 55 -8.17 -3.32 7.31
C SER A 55 -9.31 -2.34 7.60
N THR A 56 -9.78 -2.25 8.85
CA THR A 56 -10.76 -1.23 9.26
C THR A 56 -10.16 0.17 9.19
N LEU A 57 -8.90 0.32 9.62
CA LEU A 57 -8.17 1.59 9.50
C LEU A 57 -7.95 1.94 8.02
N LEU A 58 -7.49 0.99 7.18
CA LEU A 58 -7.32 1.24 5.76
C LEU A 58 -8.63 1.68 5.10
N LYS A 59 -9.75 1.03 5.39
CA LYS A 59 -11.07 1.45 4.90
C LYS A 59 -11.48 2.84 5.37
N ALA A 60 -11.13 3.23 6.59
CA ALA A 60 -11.36 4.60 7.06
C ALA A 60 -10.48 5.62 6.31
N LEU A 61 -9.20 5.28 6.05
CA LEU A 61 -8.29 6.10 5.25
C LEU A 61 -8.80 6.31 3.82
N LEU A 62 -9.42 5.30 3.23
CA LEU A 62 -10.00 5.34 1.88
C LEU A 62 -11.39 6.01 1.83
N GLY A 63 -11.95 6.39 2.99
CA GLY A 63 -13.29 6.97 3.06
C GLY A 63 -14.43 5.95 2.91
N GLU A 64 -14.14 4.66 2.97
CA GLU A 64 -15.13 3.57 2.90
C GLU A 64 -15.80 3.27 4.24
N ARG A 65 -15.32 3.88 5.32
CA ARG A 65 -15.85 3.74 6.68
C ARG A 65 -15.95 5.09 7.37
N GLU A 66 -17.05 5.28 8.09
CA GLU A 66 -17.21 6.42 8.98
C GLU A 66 -16.28 6.30 10.19
N PHE A 67 -15.75 7.42 10.61
CA PHE A 67 -14.84 7.52 11.75
C PHE A 67 -15.03 8.83 12.50
N ASP A 68 -14.71 8.83 13.78
CA ASP A 68 -14.52 10.04 14.59
C ASP A 68 -13.03 10.42 14.55
N GLY A 69 -12.69 11.70 14.62
CA GLY A 69 -11.30 12.21 14.55
C GLY A 69 -10.97 12.86 13.21
N ASN A 70 -9.68 12.95 12.89
CA ASN A 70 -9.21 13.61 11.67
C ASN A 70 -8.24 12.72 10.88
N ILE A 71 -8.44 12.66 9.57
CA ILE A 71 -7.52 12.08 8.60
C ILE A 71 -7.17 13.17 7.60
N ILE A 72 -5.89 13.49 7.49
CA ILE A 72 -5.38 14.56 6.64
C ILE A 72 -4.33 13.96 5.70
N PHE A 73 -4.59 14.04 4.41
CA PHE A 73 -3.61 13.76 3.36
C PHE A 73 -3.05 15.07 2.83
N SER A 74 -1.75 15.16 2.71
CA SER A 74 -1.05 16.34 2.22
C SER A 74 -0.21 15.98 0.99
N ALA A 75 -0.26 16.84 -0.02
CA ALA A 75 0.64 16.72 -1.17
C ALA A 75 1.91 17.55 -0.90
N PRO A 76 3.10 17.04 -1.23
CA PRO A 76 4.34 17.79 -1.11
C PRO A 76 4.28 19.12 -1.87
N GLY A 77 4.78 20.18 -1.25
CA GLY A 77 4.94 21.49 -1.90
C GLY A 77 3.68 22.33 -2.08
N SER A 78 2.48 21.86 -1.72
CA SER A 78 1.25 22.65 -1.85
C SER A 78 0.23 22.41 -0.74
N ARG A 79 -0.09 23.45 0.02
CA ARG A 79 -1.20 23.41 1.01
C ARG A 79 -2.59 23.25 0.40
N ARG A 80 -2.74 23.36 -0.93
CA ARG A 80 -4.05 23.35 -1.65
C ARG A 80 -4.21 22.17 -2.59
N ALA A 81 -3.15 21.44 -2.94
CA ALA A 81 -3.25 20.27 -3.79
C ALA A 81 -3.86 19.10 -3.00
N LYS A 82 -4.90 18.49 -3.56
CA LYS A 82 -5.41 17.22 -3.02
C LYS A 82 -4.36 16.15 -3.21
N ALA A 83 -4.00 15.44 -2.14
CA ALA A 83 -3.15 14.29 -2.24
C ALA A 83 -3.84 13.20 -3.08
N ARG A 84 -3.05 12.52 -3.90
CA ARG A 84 -3.48 11.34 -4.65
C ARG A 84 -3.11 10.11 -3.85
N ILE A 85 -4.04 9.17 -3.75
CA ILE A 85 -3.88 7.93 -3.01
C ILE A 85 -3.94 6.80 -4.01
N GLY A 86 -2.90 5.96 -4.06
CA GLY A 86 -2.93 4.67 -4.70
C GLY A 86 -3.34 3.61 -3.67
N TYR A 87 -4.12 2.61 -4.08
CA TYR A 87 -4.52 1.52 -3.20
C TYR A 87 -4.44 0.17 -3.90
N VAL A 88 -3.79 -0.78 -3.25
CA VAL A 88 -3.78 -2.18 -3.66
C VAL A 88 -4.46 -3.01 -2.58
N PRO A 89 -5.61 -3.62 -2.88
CA PRO A 89 -6.35 -4.45 -1.93
C PRO A 89 -5.67 -5.81 -1.74
N GLN A 90 -5.98 -6.45 -0.61
CA GLN A 90 -5.60 -7.83 -0.36
C GLN A 90 -6.28 -8.73 -1.40
N SER A 91 -5.48 -9.38 -2.23
CA SER A 91 -5.87 -10.46 -3.18
C SER A 91 -7.28 -10.33 -3.79
N PRO A 92 -7.51 -9.46 -4.77
CA PRO A 92 -8.76 -9.50 -5.51
C PRO A 92 -8.89 -10.85 -6.22
N ASN A 93 -10.02 -11.52 -6.04
CA ASN A 93 -10.28 -12.78 -6.70
C ASN A 93 -10.73 -12.53 -8.14
N PHE A 94 -9.93 -13.00 -9.10
CA PHE A 94 -10.33 -13.12 -10.50
C PHE A 94 -10.61 -14.59 -10.82
N ASP A 95 -11.72 -14.85 -11.50
CA ASP A 95 -12.01 -16.21 -11.95
C ASP A 95 -11.03 -16.59 -13.08
N PRO A 96 -10.31 -17.73 -12.98
CA PRO A 96 -9.45 -18.22 -14.07
C PRO A 96 -10.18 -18.39 -15.42
N GLY A 97 -11.50 -18.55 -15.39
CA GLY A 97 -12.35 -18.64 -16.58
C GLY A 97 -12.68 -17.30 -17.23
N ASP A 98 -12.47 -16.19 -16.54
CA ASP A 98 -12.79 -14.86 -17.08
C ASP A 98 -11.87 -14.52 -18.26
N PRO A 99 -12.43 -14.04 -19.38
CA PRO A 99 -11.66 -13.70 -20.58
C PRO A 99 -10.96 -12.32 -20.48
N VAL A 100 -10.90 -11.72 -19.30
CA VAL A 100 -10.36 -10.38 -19.09
C VAL A 100 -8.84 -10.41 -19.15
N SER A 101 -8.25 -9.69 -20.11
CA SER A 101 -6.80 -9.48 -20.19
C SER A 101 -6.33 -8.33 -19.27
N VAL A 102 -5.02 -8.26 -19.02
CA VAL A 102 -4.41 -7.12 -18.31
C VAL A 102 -4.71 -5.82 -19.04
N SER A 103 -4.59 -5.80 -20.37
CA SER A 103 -4.92 -4.60 -21.16
C SER A 103 -6.40 -4.19 -21.02
N ASP A 104 -7.34 -5.15 -20.94
CA ASP A 104 -8.76 -4.84 -20.70
C ASP A 104 -8.99 -4.26 -19.31
N LEU A 105 -8.33 -4.82 -18.28
CA LEU A 105 -8.40 -4.32 -16.91
C LEU A 105 -7.93 -2.87 -16.83
N PHE A 106 -6.77 -2.54 -17.41
CA PHE A 106 -6.27 -1.17 -17.48
C PHE A 106 -7.20 -0.24 -18.26
N ALA A 107 -7.71 -0.69 -19.42
CA ALA A 107 -8.63 0.09 -20.21
C ALA A 107 -9.91 0.44 -19.43
N CYS A 108 -10.45 -0.51 -18.66
CA CYS A 108 -11.60 -0.25 -17.78
C CYS A 108 -11.31 0.78 -16.68
N CYS A 109 -10.09 0.81 -16.16
CA CYS A 109 -9.71 1.68 -15.04
C CYS A 109 -9.27 3.08 -15.50
N LEU A 110 -8.54 3.17 -16.62
CA LEU A 110 -7.85 4.40 -17.04
C LEU A 110 -8.47 5.07 -18.26
N SER A 111 -9.08 4.28 -19.18
CA SER A 111 -9.66 4.84 -20.41
C SER A 111 -11.05 5.45 -20.14
N ARG A 112 -11.33 6.55 -20.84
CA ARG A 112 -12.68 7.14 -20.88
C ARG A 112 -13.56 6.50 -21.96
N ARG A 113 -13.02 5.56 -22.73
CA ARG A 113 -13.73 4.88 -23.82
C ARG A 113 -14.52 3.68 -23.27
N PRO A 114 -15.64 3.34 -23.88
CA PRO A 114 -16.36 2.12 -23.50
C PRO A 114 -15.48 0.87 -23.67
N ALA A 115 -15.45 0.00 -22.66
CA ALA A 115 -14.57 -1.17 -22.61
C ALA A 115 -14.73 -2.13 -23.79
N PHE A 116 -15.96 -2.25 -24.37
CA PHE A 116 -16.22 -3.12 -25.52
C PHE A 116 -15.50 -2.71 -26.83
N LEU A 117 -14.92 -1.49 -26.87
CA LEU A 117 -14.09 -1.04 -28.00
C LEU A 117 -12.62 -1.46 -27.87
N GLY A 118 -12.26 -2.10 -26.74
CA GLY A 118 -10.89 -2.47 -26.42
C GLY A 118 -9.96 -1.28 -26.19
N ALA A 119 -8.72 -1.58 -25.83
CA ALA A 119 -7.68 -0.57 -25.69
C ALA A 119 -7.29 0.03 -27.04
N SER A 120 -7.24 1.36 -27.16
CA SER A 120 -6.70 2.04 -28.33
C SER A 120 -5.17 1.89 -28.36
N ARG A 121 -4.54 2.30 -29.46
CA ARG A 121 -3.08 2.31 -29.53
C ARG A 121 -2.43 3.20 -28.46
N SER A 122 -3.01 4.36 -28.22
CA SER A 122 -2.53 5.27 -27.16
C SER A 122 -2.78 4.71 -25.75
N ASP A 123 -3.90 3.99 -25.53
CA ASP A 123 -4.14 3.31 -24.26
C ASP A 123 -3.09 2.20 -24.05
N ARG A 124 -2.76 1.43 -25.10
CA ARG A 124 -1.75 0.37 -25.02
C ARG A 124 -0.35 0.90 -24.74
N GLU A 125 0.02 2.03 -25.34
CA GLU A 125 1.29 2.72 -25.06
C GLU A 125 1.36 3.13 -23.57
N LEU A 126 0.30 3.76 -23.04
CA LEU A 126 0.21 4.12 -21.61
C LEU A 126 0.26 2.89 -20.70
N ILE A 127 -0.45 1.81 -21.04
CA ILE A 127 -0.46 0.57 -20.25
C ILE A 127 0.96 -0.02 -20.19
N LEU A 128 1.69 -0.05 -21.31
CA LEU A 128 3.07 -0.52 -21.33
C LEU A 128 3.97 0.33 -20.43
N GLU A 129 3.87 1.67 -20.48
CA GLU A 129 4.60 2.55 -19.57
C GLU A 129 4.28 2.27 -18.08
N CYS A 130 3.02 1.97 -17.75
CA CYS A 130 2.64 1.60 -16.39
C CYS A 130 3.25 0.26 -15.98
N LEU A 131 3.21 -0.73 -16.86
CA LEU A 131 3.75 -2.07 -16.60
C LEU A 131 5.28 -2.08 -16.54
N GLU A 132 5.96 -1.24 -17.31
CA GLU A 132 7.41 -1.07 -17.30
C GLU A 132 7.93 -0.67 -15.91
N ARG A 133 7.20 0.20 -15.20
CA ARG A 133 7.55 0.63 -13.83
C ARG A 133 7.60 -0.53 -12.82
N VAL A 134 6.94 -1.63 -13.13
CA VAL A 134 6.84 -2.81 -12.27
C VAL A 134 7.46 -4.06 -12.90
N HIS A 135 8.22 -3.91 -13.97
CA HIS A 135 8.84 -5.01 -14.74
C HIS A 135 7.81 -6.06 -15.18
N GLY A 136 6.68 -5.61 -15.70
CA GLY A 136 5.54 -6.46 -16.06
C GLY A 136 5.06 -6.30 -17.50
N GLU A 137 5.88 -5.83 -18.45
CA GLU A 137 5.52 -5.53 -19.84
C GLU A 137 5.01 -6.76 -20.58
N ASP A 138 5.56 -7.94 -20.25
CA ASP A 138 5.16 -9.23 -20.81
C ASP A 138 3.77 -9.69 -20.36
N LEU A 139 3.17 -9.01 -19.38
CA LEU A 139 1.87 -9.37 -18.82
C LEU A 139 0.69 -8.74 -19.57
N ILE A 140 0.93 -7.74 -20.42
CA ILE A 140 -0.15 -6.93 -21.05
C ILE A 140 -1.23 -7.73 -21.74
N ASP A 141 -0.89 -8.83 -22.40
CA ASP A 141 -1.82 -9.68 -23.14
C ASP A 141 -2.25 -10.94 -22.37
N LYS A 142 -1.71 -11.16 -21.16
CA LYS A 142 -2.10 -12.28 -20.30
C LYS A 142 -3.51 -12.06 -19.72
N ARG A 143 -4.22 -13.18 -19.48
CA ARG A 143 -5.49 -13.14 -18.75
C ARG A 143 -5.24 -12.93 -17.27
N VAL A 144 -5.96 -12.01 -16.64
CA VAL A 144 -5.77 -11.67 -15.23
C VAL A 144 -5.96 -12.89 -14.32
N GLY A 145 -6.96 -13.72 -14.60
CA GLY A 145 -7.24 -14.93 -13.81
C GLY A 145 -6.20 -16.06 -13.94
N THR A 146 -5.22 -15.93 -14.86
CA THR A 146 -4.14 -16.92 -15.04
C THR A 146 -2.79 -16.45 -14.51
N LEU A 147 -2.72 -15.24 -13.98
CA LEU A 147 -1.50 -14.67 -13.41
C LEU A 147 -1.11 -15.39 -12.11
N SER A 148 0.17 -15.58 -11.89
CA SER A 148 0.69 -15.94 -10.57
C SER A 148 0.43 -14.83 -9.56
N GLY A 149 0.51 -15.13 -8.25
CA GLY A 149 0.32 -14.13 -7.21
C GLY A 149 1.23 -12.91 -7.37
N GLY A 150 2.52 -13.13 -7.68
CA GLY A 150 3.48 -12.04 -7.89
C GLY A 150 3.20 -11.23 -9.17
N GLU A 151 2.79 -11.88 -10.28
CA GLU A 151 2.39 -11.19 -11.51
C GLU A 151 1.15 -10.33 -11.28
N LEU A 152 0.14 -10.88 -10.58
CA LEU A 152 -1.08 -10.13 -10.25
C LEU A 152 -0.75 -8.91 -9.37
N GLN A 153 0.10 -9.08 -8.36
CA GLN A 153 0.51 -7.96 -7.50
C GLN A 153 1.22 -6.86 -8.29
N ARG A 154 2.11 -7.20 -9.25
CA ARG A 154 2.73 -6.22 -10.14
C ARG A 154 1.70 -5.47 -10.99
N VAL A 155 0.73 -6.17 -11.56
CA VAL A 155 -0.35 -5.55 -12.35
C VAL A 155 -1.19 -4.59 -11.49
N LEU A 156 -1.55 -4.99 -10.27
CA LEU A 156 -2.32 -4.14 -9.36
C LEU A 156 -1.52 -2.92 -8.89
N LEU A 157 -0.21 -3.08 -8.65
CA LEU A 157 0.69 -1.99 -8.33
C LEU A 157 0.79 -1.00 -9.49
N ALA A 158 0.98 -1.48 -10.72
CA ALA A 158 1.03 -0.62 -11.90
C ALA A 158 -0.24 0.23 -12.03
N LEU A 159 -1.42 -0.36 -11.80
CA LEU A 159 -2.70 0.36 -11.78
C LEU A 159 -2.78 1.40 -10.65
N ALA A 160 -2.33 1.04 -9.44
CA ALA A 160 -2.38 1.93 -8.29
C ALA A 160 -1.39 3.10 -8.39
N LEU A 161 -0.35 2.97 -9.22
CA LEU A 161 0.65 3.99 -9.51
C LEU A 161 0.22 4.94 -10.64
N GLU A 162 -0.91 4.73 -11.29
CA GLU A 162 -1.39 5.60 -12.37
C GLU A 162 -2.76 6.25 -12.05
N PRO A 163 -2.84 7.58 -11.94
CA PRO A 163 -1.74 8.55 -11.99
C PRO A 163 -0.86 8.47 -10.73
N MET A 164 0.43 8.76 -10.86
CA MET A 164 1.39 8.65 -9.75
C MET A 164 0.85 9.27 -8.46
N PRO A 165 0.69 8.47 -7.38
CA PRO A 165 0.14 8.93 -6.12
C PRO A 165 1.19 9.62 -5.24
N ASN A 166 0.74 10.35 -4.20
CA ASN A 166 1.61 10.86 -3.14
C ASN A 166 1.83 9.83 -2.03
N ILE A 167 0.82 8.97 -1.84
CA ILE A 167 0.87 7.86 -0.90
C ILE A 167 0.25 6.61 -1.51
N LEU A 168 0.94 5.49 -1.35
CA LEU A 168 0.48 4.17 -1.75
C LEU A 168 0.09 3.39 -0.50
N ILE A 169 -1.14 2.89 -0.48
CA ILE A 169 -1.67 2.05 0.60
C ILE A 169 -1.75 0.63 0.07
N LEU A 170 -1.10 -0.31 0.77
CA LEU A 170 -1.01 -1.72 0.40
C LEU A 170 -1.60 -2.60 1.50
N ASP A 171 -2.64 -3.35 1.19
CA ASP A 171 -3.23 -4.30 2.14
C ASP A 171 -2.67 -5.71 1.88
N GLU A 172 -1.71 -6.13 2.71
CA GLU A 172 -1.01 -7.43 2.62
C GLU A 172 -0.44 -7.75 1.22
N PRO A 173 0.43 -6.88 0.65
CA PRO A 173 0.87 -6.99 -0.74
C PRO A 173 1.70 -8.25 -1.04
N LEU A 174 2.22 -8.93 -0.02
CA LEU A 174 3.02 -10.15 -0.15
C LEU A 174 2.19 -11.44 -0.06
N SER A 175 0.87 -11.32 0.20
CA SER A 175 -0.01 -12.47 0.31
C SER A 175 -0.12 -13.21 -1.03
N GLY A 176 0.12 -14.53 -1.01
CA GLY A 176 0.05 -15.37 -2.22
C GLY A 176 1.27 -15.25 -3.15
N VAL A 177 2.31 -14.55 -2.73
CA VAL A 177 3.60 -14.46 -3.44
C VAL A 177 4.59 -15.39 -2.77
N ASP A 178 5.36 -16.16 -3.55
CA ASP A 178 6.42 -17.02 -3.04
C ASP A 178 7.60 -16.20 -2.48
N ILE A 179 8.45 -16.83 -1.66
CA ILE A 179 9.51 -16.13 -0.90
C ILE A 179 10.47 -15.34 -1.81
N GLU A 180 10.83 -15.90 -2.97
CA GLU A 180 11.72 -15.25 -3.92
C GLU A 180 11.03 -14.03 -4.56
N GLY A 181 9.77 -14.17 -4.96
CA GLY A 181 8.95 -13.10 -5.49
C GLY A 181 8.66 -11.99 -4.48
N GLN A 182 8.52 -12.32 -3.18
CA GLN A 182 8.33 -11.32 -2.11
C GLN A 182 9.52 -10.37 -2.03
N THR A 183 10.75 -10.90 -2.07
CA THR A 183 11.96 -10.07 -2.04
C THR A 183 12.01 -9.15 -3.26
N GLY A 184 11.79 -9.69 -4.47
CA GLY A 184 11.77 -8.89 -5.69
C GLY A 184 10.69 -7.80 -5.70
N LEU A 185 9.50 -8.11 -5.15
CA LEU A 185 8.41 -7.13 -5.03
C LEU A 185 8.78 -5.99 -4.06
N MET A 186 9.41 -6.32 -2.93
CA MET A 186 9.82 -5.32 -1.95
C MET A 186 11.00 -4.46 -2.45
N ASP A 187 11.98 -5.05 -3.14
CA ASP A 187 13.07 -4.30 -3.77
C ASP A 187 12.51 -3.31 -4.81
N MET A 188 11.58 -3.74 -5.67
CA MET A 188 10.91 -2.89 -6.65
C MET A 188 10.11 -1.76 -5.99
N LEU A 189 9.37 -2.05 -4.91
CA LEU A 189 8.63 -1.02 -4.16
C LEU A 189 9.56 0.02 -3.54
N ASP A 190 10.71 -0.40 -3.01
CA ASP A 190 11.70 0.50 -2.42
C ASP A 190 12.39 1.36 -3.50
N GLU A 191 12.63 0.82 -4.70
CA GLU A 191 13.13 1.57 -5.86
C GLU A 191 12.11 2.63 -6.30
N ILE A 192 10.86 2.26 -6.56
CA ILE A 192 9.79 3.20 -6.94
C ILE A 192 9.62 4.28 -5.87
N ARG A 193 9.64 3.90 -4.58
CA ARG A 193 9.54 4.83 -3.46
C ARG A 193 10.62 5.91 -3.51
N ARG A 194 11.86 5.51 -3.79
CA ARG A 194 13.00 6.44 -3.84
C ARG A 194 12.98 7.32 -5.08
N ASP A 195 12.63 6.74 -6.22
CA ASP A 195 12.64 7.46 -7.50
C ASP A 195 11.55 8.54 -7.57
N PHE A 196 10.40 8.31 -6.93
CA PHE A 196 9.25 9.19 -7.00
C PHE A 196 8.91 9.91 -5.67
N ASP A 197 9.77 9.81 -4.64
CA ASP A 197 9.49 10.34 -3.28
C ASP A 197 8.12 9.88 -2.76
N LEU A 198 7.76 8.62 -3.06
CA LEU A 198 6.47 8.02 -2.77
C LEU A 198 6.42 7.56 -1.32
N SER A 199 5.38 7.95 -0.60
CA SER A 199 5.13 7.40 0.74
C SER A 199 4.36 6.09 0.62
N ILE A 200 4.71 5.10 1.46
CA ILE A 200 4.05 3.79 1.46
C ILE A 200 3.52 3.49 2.87
N LEU A 201 2.25 3.12 2.95
CA LEU A 201 1.65 2.52 4.14
C LEU A 201 1.21 1.10 3.79
N MET A 202 1.82 0.09 4.39
CA MET A 202 1.49 -1.29 4.10
C MET A 202 1.08 -2.06 5.34
N THR A 203 0.12 -2.98 5.21
CA THR A 203 -0.12 -4.01 6.21
C THR A 203 0.68 -5.25 5.87
N THR A 204 1.20 -5.95 6.88
CA THR A 204 1.89 -7.22 6.67
C THR A 204 1.80 -8.12 7.89
N HIS A 205 1.89 -9.42 7.66
CA HIS A 205 2.10 -10.46 8.67
C HIS A 205 3.52 -11.03 8.65
N ASP A 206 4.32 -10.68 7.65
CA ASP A 206 5.72 -11.07 7.58
C ASP A 206 6.59 -9.97 8.19
N PHE A 207 7.18 -10.29 9.33
CA PHE A 207 8.03 -9.37 10.08
C PHE A 207 9.50 -9.44 9.64
N SER A 208 9.89 -10.46 8.90
CA SER A 208 11.28 -10.71 8.50
C SER A 208 11.81 -9.63 7.55
N MET A 209 10.92 -9.05 6.72
CA MET A 209 11.24 -8.01 5.76
C MET A 209 11.32 -6.60 6.38
N LEU A 210 10.71 -6.39 7.56
CA LEU A 210 10.57 -5.06 8.14
C LEU A 210 11.91 -4.36 8.42
N PRO A 211 12.93 -5.03 9.01
CA PRO A 211 14.21 -4.37 9.30
C PRO A 211 14.95 -3.86 8.05
N ARG A 212 14.66 -4.45 6.89
CA ARG A 212 15.31 -4.08 5.63
C ARG A 212 14.61 -2.95 4.89
N TYR A 213 13.27 -2.91 4.93
CA TYR A 213 12.49 -2.02 4.04
C TYR A 213 11.68 -0.95 4.76
N ALA A 214 11.19 -1.22 5.97
CA ALA A 214 10.35 -0.27 6.67
C ALA A 214 11.18 0.77 7.43
N ASP A 215 10.86 2.05 7.25
CA ASP A 215 11.44 3.13 8.06
C ASP A 215 10.79 3.21 9.44
N ARG A 216 9.52 2.78 9.52
CA ARG A 216 8.73 2.81 10.74
C ARG A 216 7.74 1.67 10.79
N VAL A 217 7.50 1.16 11.98
CA VAL A 217 6.49 0.15 12.28
C VAL A 217 5.48 0.71 13.26
N VAL A 218 4.21 0.42 13.03
CA VAL A 218 3.09 0.75 13.92
C VAL A 218 2.38 -0.54 14.31
N LEU A 219 2.45 -0.91 15.59
CA LEU A 219 1.71 -2.02 16.13
C LEU A 219 0.33 -1.56 16.56
N ILE A 220 -0.70 -2.14 15.95
CA ILE A 220 -2.10 -1.87 16.27
C ILE A 220 -2.77 -3.11 16.84
N ASP A 221 -3.54 -2.91 17.89
CA ASP A 221 -4.48 -3.86 18.46
C ASP A 221 -5.64 -3.08 19.09
N HIS A 222 -6.64 -2.76 18.24
CA HIS A 222 -7.75 -1.84 18.50
C HIS A 222 -7.32 -0.38 18.79
N GLU A 223 -6.10 -0.16 19.18
CA GLU A 223 -5.42 1.12 19.39
C GLU A 223 -3.94 0.97 19.01
N VAL A 224 -3.21 2.05 18.88
CA VAL A 224 -1.76 1.97 18.68
C VAL A 224 -1.11 1.54 20.00
N LYS A 225 -0.49 0.35 20.02
CA LYS A 225 0.20 -0.18 21.20
C LYS A 225 1.60 0.38 21.33
N CYS A 226 2.37 0.36 20.23
CA CYS A 226 3.66 1.02 20.13
C CYS A 226 3.95 1.38 18.66
N GLN A 227 4.90 2.27 18.44
CA GLN A 227 5.40 2.66 17.13
C GLN A 227 6.83 3.18 17.25
N GLY A 228 7.67 2.84 16.27
CA GLY A 228 9.09 3.19 16.28
C GLY A 228 9.80 2.60 15.07
N THR A 229 11.12 2.43 15.16
CA THR A 229 11.87 1.66 14.16
C THR A 229 11.46 0.19 14.21
N PRO A 230 11.71 -0.59 13.14
CA PRO A 230 11.44 -2.02 13.16
C PRO A 230 12.05 -2.75 14.37
N GLU A 231 13.31 -2.43 14.69
CA GLU A 231 14.04 -3.05 15.80
C GLU A 231 13.39 -2.72 17.15
N GLU A 232 13.01 -1.46 17.38
CA GLU A 232 12.35 -1.02 18.61
C GLU A 232 11.02 -1.74 18.81
N VAL A 233 10.18 -1.79 17.75
CA VAL A 233 8.84 -2.39 17.86
C VAL A 233 8.92 -3.90 17.99
N LEU A 234 9.74 -4.59 17.19
CA LEU A 234 9.87 -6.06 17.25
C LEU A 234 10.49 -6.55 18.57
N ALA A 235 11.30 -5.74 19.23
CA ALA A 235 11.86 -6.05 20.56
C ALA A 235 10.91 -5.68 21.73
N SER A 236 9.83 -4.95 21.47
CA SER A 236 8.95 -4.39 22.51
C SER A 236 8.16 -5.46 23.26
N PRO A 237 7.82 -5.23 24.55
CA PRO A 237 6.90 -6.10 25.30
C PRO A 237 5.51 -6.16 24.67
N GLU A 238 5.05 -5.05 24.11
CA GLU A 238 3.74 -4.93 23.45
C GLU A 238 3.66 -5.86 22.24
N PHE A 239 4.72 -5.98 21.44
CA PHE A 239 4.78 -6.90 20.32
C PHE A 239 4.69 -8.36 20.79
N ARG A 240 5.46 -8.76 21.80
CA ARG A 240 5.41 -10.10 22.38
C ARG A 240 4.03 -10.43 22.94
N ALA A 241 3.41 -9.49 23.63
CA ALA A 241 2.06 -9.64 24.16
C ALA A 241 1.01 -9.80 23.05
N ALA A 242 1.06 -8.98 22.01
CA ALA A 242 0.10 -9.01 20.90
C ALA A 242 0.15 -10.33 20.10
N PHE A 243 1.36 -10.92 19.94
CA PHE A 243 1.55 -12.16 19.19
C PHE A 243 1.72 -13.40 20.06
N HIS A 244 1.43 -13.34 21.38
CA HIS A 244 1.52 -14.45 22.34
C HIS A 244 2.88 -15.19 22.32
N MET A 245 3.95 -14.46 22.03
CA MET A 245 5.30 -15.03 22.08
C MET A 245 5.69 -15.24 23.54
N LYS A 246 5.95 -16.51 23.91
CA LYS A 246 6.48 -16.84 25.25
C LYS A 246 7.87 -16.21 25.38
N GLU A 247 8.17 -15.68 26.57
CA GLU A 247 9.54 -15.34 26.93
C GLU A 247 10.41 -16.56 26.68
N ALA A 248 11.48 -16.40 25.90
CA ALA A 248 12.52 -17.43 25.84
C ALA A 248 13.04 -17.54 27.28
N ALA A 249 12.77 -18.71 27.91
CA ALA A 249 13.37 -19.01 29.20
C ALA A 249 14.89 -18.99 29.02
N GLU A 250 15.57 -18.09 29.77
CA GLU A 250 17.00 -18.07 29.92
C GLU A 250 17.56 -19.40 30.44
#